data_fe45374dbc17737d8d1541606a851870
#
_entry.id   fe45374dbc17737d8d1541606a851870
#
_cell.length_a   1.000
_cell.length_b   1.000
_cell.length_c   1.000
_cell.angle_alpha   90.00
_cell.angle_beta   90.00
_cell.angle_gamma   90.00
#
_symmetry.space_group_name_H-M   'P 1'
#
loop_
_entity.id
_entity.type
_entity.pdbx_description
1 polymer ?
#
loop_
_entity_poly.entity_id
_entity_poly.type
_entity_poly.pdbx_seq_one_letter_code
_entity_poly.pdbx_strand_id
1 'polypeptide(L)'
;ASHISNASDLRATLLGFLIAFHKHLLETQGGLSLLLLDDPQELFDCENRKKVAKTIPSLAAKGAKIIVTTNDQDFARQVVSTPSDLSSSEIDHLAIHPLTSTRSHIELGIFESAVNEKRRLFEQPENENKHQPARDYVKDLRIYIENRLKDFFDTHDPGLPEKPGLSDLVGAVRSRVNNQHSGFTSKVFNKFVSDPALKSKSAFLELLNQSHHGDEDQITYDDVLKRMDDCKRVSEIIENTHEE
;
A
#
# COMPACT_ATOMS: atom_id res chain seq x y z
N ALA A 1 -31.60 25.35 -8.94
CA ALA A 1 -31.00 24.16 -8.39
C ALA A 1 -29.76 24.59 -7.64
N SER A 2 -29.80 24.59 -6.31
CA SER A 2 -28.62 24.84 -5.46
C SER A 2 -27.73 23.60 -5.55
N HIS A 3 -26.63 23.70 -6.30
CA HIS A 3 -25.56 22.71 -6.21
C HIS A 3 -24.98 22.85 -4.81
N ILE A 4 -25.34 21.94 -3.92
CA ILE A 4 -24.63 21.77 -2.66
C ILE A 4 -23.31 21.11 -3.05
N SER A 5 -22.27 21.92 -3.20
CA SER A 5 -20.90 21.43 -3.33
C SER A 5 -20.60 20.60 -2.07
N ASN A 6 -20.22 19.36 -2.25
CA ASN A 6 -19.87 18.52 -1.11
C ASN A 6 -18.50 18.98 -0.56
N ALA A 7 -18.19 18.69 0.71
CA ALA A 7 -16.96 19.12 1.36
C ALA A 7 -15.69 18.63 0.62
N SER A 8 -15.77 17.49 -0.05
CA SER A 8 -14.70 16.93 -0.87
C SER A 8 -14.42 17.80 -2.10
N ASP A 9 -15.46 18.27 -2.80
CA ASP A 9 -15.30 19.13 -3.99
C ASP A 9 -14.72 20.49 -3.63
N LEU A 10 -15.15 21.06 -2.50
CA LEU A 10 -14.59 22.31 -2.02
C LEU A 10 -13.10 22.17 -1.68
N ARG A 11 -12.71 21.11 -0.96
CA ARG A 11 -11.31 20.84 -0.64
C ARG A 11 -10.47 20.57 -1.89
N ALA A 12 -10.97 19.79 -2.84
CA ALA A 12 -10.29 19.55 -4.10
C ALA A 12 -10.03 20.86 -4.86
N THR A 13 -11.01 21.76 -4.87
CA THR A 13 -10.88 23.08 -5.50
C THR A 13 -9.85 23.95 -4.78
N LEU A 14 -9.88 24.01 -3.45
CA LEU A 14 -8.93 24.78 -2.66
C LEU A 14 -7.50 24.25 -2.79
N LEU A 15 -7.32 22.91 -2.72
CA LEU A 15 -6.01 22.29 -2.91
C LEU A 15 -5.49 22.53 -4.33
N GLY A 16 -6.34 22.36 -5.34
CA GLY A 16 -6.00 22.64 -6.73
C GLY A 16 -5.59 24.10 -6.95
N PHE A 17 -6.30 25.04 -6.34
CA PHE A 17 -5.94 26.46 -6.37
C PHE A 17 -4.58 26.72 -5.69
N LEU A 18 -4.34 26.15 -4.49
CA LEU A 18 -3.08 26.28 -3.76
C LEU A 18 -1.90 25.77 -4.61
N ILE A 19 -2.04 24.59 -5.21
CA ILE A 19 -1.04 24.00 -6.08
C ILE A 19 -0.78 24.86 -7.31
N ALA A 20 -1.83 25.32 -8.00
CA ALA A 20 -1.70 26.17 -9.18
C ALA A 20 -1.05 27.52 -8.85
N PHE A 21 -1.42 28.12 -7.71
CA PHE A 21 -0.84 29.37 -7.24
C PHE A 21 0.63 29.21 -6.87
N HIS A 22 0.98 28.14 -6.13
CA HIS A 22 2.37 27.83 -5.80
C HIS A 22 3.22 27.63 -7.07
N LYS A 23 2.71 26.88 -8.03
CA LYS A 23 3.37 26.68 -9.33
C LYS A 23 3.59 28.03 -10.05
N HIS A 24 2.59 28.89 -10.09
CA HIS A 24 2.70 30.21 -10.70
C HIS A 24 3.78 31.07 -10.02
N LEU A 25 3.84 31.07 -8.69
CA LEU A 25 4.89 31.78 -7.95
C LEU A 25 6.28 31.26 -8.25
N LEU A 26 6.45 29.94 -8.36
CA LEU A 26 7.74 29.33 -8.73
C LEU A 26 8.19 29.78 -10.12
N GLU A 27 7.29 29.76 -11.08
CA GLU A 27 7.59 30.09 -12.49
C GLU A 27 7.85 31.59 -12.73
N THR A 28 7.19 32.47 -11.99
CA THR A 28 7.21 33.91 -12.28
C THR A 28 8.09 34.74 -11.37
N GLN A 29 8.22 34.36 -10.11
CA GLN A 29 8.86 35.20 -9.09
C GLN A 29 10.08 34.56 -8.45
N GLY A 30 10.43 33.32 -8.79
CA GLY A 30 11.47 32.58 -8.10
C GLY A 30 11.18 32.42 -6.60
N GLY A 31 9.90 32.45 -6.23
CA GLY A 31 9.42 32.53 -4.86
C GLY A 31 9.65 31.26 -4.06
N LEU A 32 8.99 31.14 -2.94
CA LEU A 32 9.08 30.01 -2.01
C LEU A 32 9.02 28.67 -2.76
N SER A 33 10.15 28.00 -2.85
CA SER A 33 10.22 26.65 -3.43
C SER A 33 9.62 25.58 -2.49
N LEU A 34 9.29 25.94 -1.24
CA LEU A 34 8.77 25.02 -0.21
C LEU A 34 7.23 25.05 -0.16
N LEU A 35 6.63 23.86 -0.27
CA LEU A 35 5.20 23.63 -0.07
C LEU A 35 5.01 22.65 1.09
N LEU A 36 4.20 23.03 2.07
CA LEU A 36 3.83 22.20 3.21
C LEU A 36 2.38 21.73 3.02
N LEU A 37 2.16 20.44 3.05
CA LEU A 37 0.85 19.80 2.93
C LEU A 37 0.62 18.90 4.16
N ASP A 38 -0.36 19.26 4.96
CA ASP A 38 -0.75 18.52 6.15
C ASP A 38 -2.05 17.76 5.88
N ASP A 39 -2.01 16.44 6.00
CA ASP A 39 -3.10 15.51 5.69
C ASP A 39 -3.87 15.87 4.40
N PRO A 40 -3.18 16.05 3.25
CA PRO A 40 -3.82 16.55 2.04
C PRO A 40 -4.90 15.62 1.47
N GLN A 41 -4.89 14.34 1.87
CA GLN A 41 -5.87 13.33 1.45
C GLN A 41 -7.16 13.35 2.29
N GLU A 42 -7.20 14.08 3.39
CA GLU A 42 -8.34 14.07 4.30
C GLU A 42 -9.62 14.56 3.61
N LEU A 43 -10.73 13.87 3.82
CA LEU A 43 -12.05 14.10 3.21
C LEU A 43 -12.15 13.86 1.69
N PHE A 44 -11.11 13.33 1.04
CA PHE A 44 -11.23 12.89 -0.34
C PHE A 44 -11.73 11.45 -0.44
N ASP A 45 -12.53 11.17 -1.48
CA ASP A 45 -12.79 9.81 -1.92
C ASP A 45 -11.53 9.14 -2.47
N CYS A 46 -11.60 7.84 -2.66
CA CYS A 46 -10.47 7.03 -3.08
C CYS A 46 -9.88 7.49 -4.43
N GLU A 47 -10.72 7.94 -5.38
CA GLU A 47 -10.27 8.39 -6.70
C GLU A 47 -9.52 9.73 -6.61
N ASN A 48 -10.07 10.68 -5.85
CA ASN A 48 -9.43 11.98 -5.66
C ASN A 48 -8.14 11.87 -4.83
N ARG A 49 -8.07 10.96 -3.85
CA ARG A 49 -6.82 10.62 -3.14
C ARG A 49 -5.72 10.18 -4.10
N LYS A 50 -6.01 9.26 -5.02
CA LYS A 50 -5.07 8.79 -6.04
C LYS A 50 -4.57 9.95 -6.92
N LYS A 51 -5.46 10.88 -7.30
CA LYS A 51 -5.07 12.06 -8.09
C LYS A 51 -4.13 12.98 -7.31
N VAL A 52 -4.42 13.25 -6.05
CA VAL A 52 -3.56 14.05 -5.17
C VAL A 52 -2.19 13.37 -4.99
N ALA A 53 -2.16 12.08 -4.70
CA ALA A 53 -0.93 11.31 -4.56
C ALA A 53 -0.04 11.39 -5.82
N LYS A 54 -0.64 11.37 -7.02
CA LYS A 54 0.09 11.51 -8.29
C LYS A 54 0.57 12.93 -8.56
N THR A 55 -0.14 13.93 -8.09
CA THR A 55 0.19 15.35 -8.34
C THR A 55 1.42 15.79 -7.53
N ILE A 56 1.57 15.31 -6.31
CA ILE A 56 2.65 15.72 -5.40
C ILE A 56 4.05 15.44 -5.99
N PRO A 57 4.41 14.22 -6.40
CA PRO A 57 5.72 13.95 -7.01
C PRO A 57 5.95 14.74 -8.30
N SER A 58 4.91 14.94 -9.10
CA SER A 58 5.02 15.71 -10.35
C SER A 58 5.32 17.19 -10.13
N LEU A 59 4.95 17.76 -8.98
CA LEU A 59 5.32 19.11 -8.58
C LEU A 59 6.77 19.18 -8.11
N ALA A 60 7.21 18.19 -7.33
CA ALA A 60 8.59 18.08 -6.87
C ALA A 60 9.56 17.95 -8.05
N ALA A 61 9.23 17.16 -9.06
CA ALA A 61 10.01 17.03 -10.30
C ALA A 61 10.17 18.36 -11.06
N LYS A 62 9.33 19.35 -10.79
CA LYS A 62 9.42 20.72 -11.36
C LYS A 62 10.19 21.70 -10.48
N GLY A 63 10.91 21.22 -9.48
CA GLY A 63 11.77 22.00 -8.59
C GLY A 63 11.10 22.50 -7.30
N ALA A 64 9.87 22.07 -7.00
CA ALA A 64 9.25 22.35 -5.71
C ALA A 64 9.86 21.43 -4.63
N LYS A 65 10.17 22.00 -3.46
CA LYS A 65 10.46 21.24 -2.24
C LYS A 65 9.14 21.03 -1.50
N ILE A 66 8.74 19.78 -1.31
CA ILE A 66 7.44 19.47 -0.71
C ILE A 66 7.65 18.65 0.57
N ILE A 67 7.00 19.08 1.63
CA ILE A 67 6.86 18.31 2.86
C ILE A 67 5.39 17.92 2.97
N VAL A 68 5.13 16.62 3.07
CA VAL A 68 3.80 16.07 3.29
C VAL A 68 3.78 15.40 4.63
N THR A 69 2.85 15.77 5.48
CA THR A 69 2.54 15.02 6.70
C THR A 69 1.23 14.27 6.51
N THR A 70 1.17 13.04 6.94
CA THR A 70 -0.05 12.23 6.88
C THR A 70 -0.03 11.12 7.92
N ASN A 71 -1.21 10.80 8.45
CA ASN A 71 -1.47 9.62 9.28
C ASN A 71 -1.98 8.41 8.45
N ASP A 72 -2.21 8.61 7.14
CA ASP A 72 -2.68 7.60 6.21
C ASP A 72 -1.48 6.95 5.49
N GLN A 73 -1.10 5.75 5.95
CA GLN A 73 0.04 5.01 5.39
C GLN A 73 -0.17 4.61 3.93
N ASP A 74 -1.41 4.33 3.52
CA ASP A 74 -1.71 3.96 2.13
C ASP A 74 -1.56 5.16 1.20
N PHE A 75 -1.99 6.34 1.65
CA PHE A 75 -1.74 7.58 0.91
C PHE A 75 -0.25 7.89 0.81
N ALA A 76 0.49 7.81 1.91
CA ALA A 76 1.94 8.04 1.93
C ALA A 76 2.66 7.09 0.96
N ARG A 77 2.28 5.80 0.96
CA ARG A 77 2.81 4.79 0.04
C ARG A 77 2.49 5.13 -1.42
N GLN A 78 1.25 5.56 -1.71
CA GLN A 78 0.86 5.98 -3.06
C GLN A 78 1.69 7.17 -3.55
N VAL A 79 1.97 8.16 -2.68
CA VAL A 79 2.83 9.31 -3.03
C VAL A 79 4.24 8.86 -3.43
N VAL A 80 4.85 7.97 -2.65
CA VAL A 80 6.23 7.52 -2.88
C VAL A 80 6.33 6.55 -4.06
N SER A 81 5.33 5.66 -4.23
CA SER A 81 5.33 4.67 -5.32
C SER A 81 4.84 5.21 -6.67
N THR A 82 4.34 6.44 -6.71
CA THR A 82 3.91 7.03 -7.98
C THR A 82 5.12 7.24 -8.91
N PRO A 83 5.10 6.70 -10.12
CA PRO A 83 6.14 6.95 -11.10
C PRO A 83 6.30 8.46 -11.32
N SER A 84 7.50 8.97 -11.08
CA SER A 84 7.84 10.38 -11.29
C SER A 84 9.26 10.44 -11.86
N ASP A 85 9.61 11.60 -12.42
CA ASP A 85 10.98 11.85 -12.88
C ASP A 85 11.97 12.04 -11.70
N LEU A 86 11.49 11.86 -10.46
CA LEU A 86 12.31 11.91 -9.26
C LEU A 86 13.02 10.57 -9.05
N SER A 87 14.31 10.64 -8.77
CA SER A 87 15.04 9.46 -8.29
C SER A 87 14.64 9.14 -6.84
N SER A 88 14.79 7.88 -6.45
CA SER A 88 14.53 7.45 -5.07
C SER A 88 15.37 8.20 -4.02
N SER A 89 16.52 8.75 -4.44
CA SER A 89 17.39 9.58 -3.58
C SER A 89 16.87 11.00 -3.33
N GLU A 90 15.83 11.42 -4.03
CA GLU A 90 15.21 12.75 -3.89
C GLU A 90 13.93 12.71 -3.02
N ILE A 91 13.57 11.54 -2.54
CA ILE A 91 12.41 11.35 -1.67
C ILE A 91 12.87 10.78 -0.33
N ASP A 92 12.76 11.60 0.72
CA ASP A 92 12.98 11.17 2.09
C ASP A 92 11.64 10.81 2.74
N HIS A 93 11.57 9.67 3.36
CA HIS A 93 10.42 9.25 4.15
C HIS A 93 10.80 9.20 5.63
N LEU A 94 10.02 9.88 6.46
CA LEU A 94 10.19 9.92 7.91
C LEU A 94 8.95 9.33 8.59
N ALA A 95 9.15 8.32 9.42
CA ALA A 95 8.11 7.78 10.29
C ALA A 95 8.25 8.37 11.69
N ILE A 96 7.14 8.85 12.26
CA ILE A 96 7.09 9.39 13.61
C ILE A 96 6.32 8.40 14.49
N HIS A 97 7.03 7.81 15.45
CA HIS A 97 6.45 6.85 16.39
C HIS A 97 6.32 7.46 17.78
N PRO A 98 5.15 7.38 18.43
CA PRO A 98 5.02 7.80 19.82
C PRO A 98 5.77 6.83 20.73
N LEU A 99 6.69 7.34 21.54
CA LEU A 99 7.38 6.56 22.58
C LEU A 99 6.67 6.67 23.92
N THR A 100 6.19 7.88 24.24
CA THR A 100 5.39 8.17 25.44
C THR A 100 4.37 9.25 25.08
N SER A 101 3.50 9.63 26.02
CA SER A 101 2.56 10.75 25.82
C SER A 101 3.24 12.10 25.51
N THR A 102 4.56 12.22 25.75
CA THR A 102 5.32 13.47 25.59
C THR A 102 6.55 13.34 24.70
N ARG A 103 6.86 12.15 24.19
CA ARG A 103 8.06 11.90 23.38
C ARG A 103 7.70 11.10 22.15
N SER A 104 8.29 11.49 21.02
CA SER A 104 8.20 10.77 19.77
C SER A 104 9.61 10.43 19.28
N HIS A 105 9.74 9.32 18.60
CA HIS A 105 10.93 8.90 17.89
C HIS A 105 10.72 9.11 16.40
N ILE A 106 11.71 9.67 15.71
CA ILE A 106 11.70 9.88 14.28
C ILE A 106 12.71 8.92 13.66
N GLU A 107 12.24 8.08 12.77
CA GLU A 107 13.09 7.19 12.01
C GLU A 107 13.05 7.57 10.53
N LEU A 108 14.19 7.43 9.85
CA LEU A 108 14.21 7.37 8.39
C LEU A 108 13.50 6.07 8.01
N GLY A 109 12.28 6.24 7.49
CA GLY A 109 11.42 5.09 7.22
C GLY A 109 11.72 4.52 5.86
N ILE A 110 12.08 3.26 5.83
CA ILE A 110 11.57 2.38 4.78
C ILE A 110 10.08 2.24 5.11
N PHE A 111 9.16 2.40 4.14
CA PHE A 111 7.75 2.05 4.36
C PHE A 111 7.69 0.60 4.84
N GLU A 112 7.73 0.43 6.15
CA GLU A 112 7.34 -0.83 6.70
C GLU A 112 5.86 -0.98 6.33
N SER A 113 5.54 -1.92 5.48
CA SER A 113 4.15 -2.20 5.17
C SER A 113 3.44 -2.48 6.49
N ALA A 114 2.14 -2.14 6.61
CA ALA A 114 1.35 -2.47 7.80
C ALA A 114 1.51 -3.96 8.17
N VAL A 115 1.73 -4.80 7.16
CA VAL A 115 2.07 -6.23 7.27
C VAL A 115 3.40 -6.44 8.00
N ASN A 116 4.45 -5.68 7.69
CA ASN A 116 5.76 -5.81 8.33
C ASN A 116 5.72 -5.35 9.79
N GLU A 117 4.99 -4.28 10.09
CA GLU A 117 4.75 -3.84 11.46
C GLU A 117 4.04 -4.92 12.27
N LYS A 118 2.98 -5.52 11.73
CA LYS A 118 2.26 -6.63 12.37
C LYS A 118 3.13 -7.87 12.52
N ARG A 119 3.98 -8.17 11.52
CA ARG A 119 4.98 -9.23 11.63
C ARG A 119 5.96 -8.98 12.78
N ARG A 120 6.47 -7.76 12.90
CA ARG A 120 7.37 -7.37 14.00
C ARG A 120 6.70 -7.52 15.36
N LEU A 121 5.44 -7.10 15.50
CA LEU A 121 4.67 -7.30 16.73
C LEU A 121 4.45 -8.79 17.06
N PHE A 122 4.24 -9.61 16.02
CA PHE A 122 4.14 -11.06 16.18
C PHE A 122 5.47 -11.70 16.58
N GLU A 123 6.59 -11.26 16.04
CA GLU A 123 7.93 -11.79 16.32
C GLU A 123 8.49 -11.33 17.69
N GLN A 124 7.87 -10.35 18.36
CA GLN A 124 8.32 -9.87 19.68
C GLN A 124 8.10 -10.92 20.77
N PRO A 125 9.15 -11.34 21.51
CA PRO A 125 9.05 -12.44 22.47
C PRO A 125 8.30 -12.11 23.75
N GLU A 126 8.05 -10.82 24.05
CA GLU A 126 7.51 -10.34 25.33
C GLU A 126 5.98 -10.30 25.38
N ASN A 127 5.31 -10.76 24.35
CA ASN A 127 3.84 -10.65 24.27
C ASN A 127 3.19 -11.85 24.97
N GLU A 128 2.51 -11.62 26.10
CA GLU A 128 1.80 -12.66 26.84
C GLU A 128 0.64 -13.26 26.02
N ASN A 129 0.01 -12.45 25.15
CA ASN A 129 -1.07 -12.91 24.24
C ASN A 129 -0.57 -13.00 22.79
N LYS A 130 0.19 -14.04 22.47
CA LYS A 130 0.77 -14.24 21.13
C LYS A 130 -0.26 -14.54 20.04
N HIS A 131 -1.45 -14.99 20.41
CA HIS A 131 -2.48 -15.36 19.41
C HIS A 131 -3.05 -14.15 18.69
N GLN A 132 -3.32 -13.04 19.39
CA GLN A 132 -3.87 -11.85 18.77
C GLN A 132 -2.94 -11.20 17.74
N PRO A 133 -1.66 -10.94 18.04
CA PRO A 133 -0.72 -10.47 17.02
C PRO A 133 -0.55 -11.41 15.83
N ALA A 134 -0.64 -12.73 16.05
CA ALA A 134 -0.60 -13.72 14.97
C ALA A 134 -1.81 -13.57 14.02
N ARG A 135 -3.01 -13.44 14.58
CA ARG A 135 -4.26 -13.21 13.83
C ARG A 135 -4.22 -11.91 13.04
N ASP A 136 -3.83 -10.83 13.70
CA ASP A 136 -3.71 -9.50 13.09
C ASP A 136 -2.72 -9.53 11.92
N TYR A 137 -1.59 -10.19 12.09
CA TYR A 137 -0.59 -10.34 11.03
C TYR A 137 -1.13 -11.10 9.81
N VAL A 138 -1.78 -12.24 10.03
CA VAL A 138 -2.33 -13.07 8.93
C VAL A 138 -3.44 -12.31 8.19
N LYS A 139 -4.30 -11.60 8.93
CA LYS A 139 -5.37 -10.78 8.36
C LYS A 139 -4.82 -9.65 7.48
N ASP A 140 -3.86 -8.89 8.01
CA ASP A 140 -3.26 -7.79 7.27
C ASP A 140 -2.44 -8.29 6.07
N LEU A 141 -1.74 -9.42 6.21
CA LEU A 141 -1.04 -10.07 5.10
C LEU A 141 -2.00 -10.47 3.97
N ARG A 142 -3.16 -11.04 4.32
CA ARG A 142 -4.19 -11.35 3.33
C ARG A 142 -4.68 -10.10 2.60
N ILE A 143 -5.08 -9.06 3.35
CA ILE A 143 -5.56 -7.79 2.78
C ILE A 143 -4.50 -7.17 1.87
N TYR A 144 -3.23 -7.21 2.30
CA TYR A 144 -2.11 -6.73 1.52
C TYR A 144 -2.00 -7.45 0.17
N ILE A 145 -1.99 -8.79 0.18
CA ILE A 145 -1.90 -9.60 -1.03
C ILE A 145 -3.10 -9.32 -1.96
N GLU A 146 -4.32 -9.30 -1.42
CA GLU A 146 -5.54 -9.03 -2.21
C GLU A 146 -5.47 -7.65 -2.87
N ASN A 147 -5.11 -6.61 -2.13
CA ASN A 147 -5.04 -5.25 -2.66
C ASN A 147 -3.97 -5.10 -3.73
N ARG A 148 -2.78 -5.66 -3.50
CA ARG A 148 -1.69 -5.61 -4.49
C ARG A 148 -2.06 -6.34 -5.79
N LEU A 149 -2.68 -7.51 -5.70
CA LEU A 149 -3.14 -8.22 -6.89
C LEU A 149 -4.29 -7.48 -7.60
N LYS A 150 -5.24 -6.88 -6.87
CA LYS A 150 -6.31 -6.06 -7.46
C LYS A 150 -5.73 -4.85 -8.20
N ASP A 151 -4.85 -4.09 -7.56
CA ASP A 151 -4.19 -2.94 -8.19
C ASP A 151 -3.43 -3.33 -9.46
N PHE A 152 -2.79 -4.49 -9.46
CA PHE A 152 -2.11 -5.01 -10.63
C PHE A 152 -3.10 -5.34 -11.76
N PHE A 153 -4.19 -6.05 -11.46
CA PHE A 153 -5.22 -6.36 -12.46
C PHE A 153 -5.90 -5.11 -12.99
N ASP A 154 -6.24 -4.15 -12.14
CA ASP A 154 -6.85 -2.87 -12.56
C ASP A 154 -5.97 -2.12 -13.57
N THR A 155 -4.66 -2.30 -13.47
CA THR A 155 -3.69 -1.63 -14.36
C THR A 155 -3.48 -2.40 -15.67
N HIS A 156 -3.44 -3.74 -15.63
CA HIS A 156 -2.99 -4.56 -16.75
C HIS A 156 -4.08 -5.43 -17.40
N ASP A 157 -5.13 -5.77 -16.66
CA ASP A 157 -6.22 -6.62 -17.17
C ASP A 157 -7.52 -6.45 -16.35
N PRO A 158 -8.38 -5.49 -16.70
CA PRO A 158 -9.59 -5.17 -15.94
C PRO A 158 -10.71 -6.24 -16.01
N GLY A 159 -10.40 -7.46 -16.44
CA GLY A 159 -11.37 -8.55 -16.60
C GLY A 159 -11.65 -9.39 -15.34
N LEU A 160 -11.42 -8.86 -14.14
CA LEU A 160 -11.75 -9.57 -12.89
C LEU A 160 -13.26 -9.50 -12.53
N PRO A 161 -13.77 -10.47 -11.74
CA PRO A 161 -15.08 -10.38 -11.11
C PRO A 161 -15.21 -9.11 -10.26
N GLU A 162 -16.43 -8.61 -10.06
CA GLU A 162 -16.69 -7.37 -9.33
C GLU A 162 -16.15 -7.36 -7.89
N LYS A 163 -16.07 -8.52 -7.23
CA LYS A 163 -15.54 -8.69 -5.86
C LYS A 163 -14.75 -9.99 -5.74
N PRO A 164 -13.54 -10.06 -6.32
CA PRO A 164 -12.75 -11.28 -6.26
C PRO A 164 -12.17 -11.47 -4.86
N GLY A 165 -12.27 -12.69 -4.32
CA GLY A 165 -11.55 -13.12 -3.13
C GLY A 165 -10.10 -13.51 -3.45
N LEU A 166 -9.31 -13.78 -2.40
CA LEU A 166 -7.90 -14.16 -2.55
C LEU A 166 -7.70 -15.36 -3.48
N SER A 167 -8.52 -16.39 -3.33
CA SER A 167 -8.41 -17.61 -4.16
C SER A 167 -8.71 -17.32 -5.63
N ASP A 168 -9.66 -16.42 -5.93
CA ASP A 168 -10.00 -16.01 -7.29
C ASP A 168 -8.86 -15.23 -7.92
N LEU A 169 -8.24 -14.31 -7.17
CA LEU A 169 -7.09 -13.51 -7.62
C LEU A 169 -5.88 -14.41 -7.92
N VAL A 170 -5.54 -15.32 -7.02
CA VAL A 170 -4.43 -16.27 -7.22
C VAL A 170 -4.71 -17.19 -8.42
N GLY A 171 -5.97 -17.66 -8.57
CA GLY A 171 -6.40 -18.45 -9.72
C GLY A 171 -6.33 -17.67 -11.02
N ALA A 172 -6.72 -16.41 -11.02
CA ALA A 172 -6.66 -15.53 -12.18
C ALA A 172 -5.20 -15.29 -12.63
N VAL A 173 -4.27 -14.98 -11.71
CA VAL A 173 -2.84 -14.84 -12.05
C VAL A 173 -2.32 -16.11 -12.72
N ARG A 174 -2.59 -17.28 -12.15
CA ARG A 174 -2.18 -18.57 -12.74
C ARG A 174 -2.72 -18.77 -14.13
N SER A 175 -3.99 -18.48 -14.36
CA SER A 175 -4.61 -18.58 -15.67
C SER A 175 -3.94 -17.66 -16.69
N ARG A 176 -3.63 -16.42 -16.31
CA ARG A 176 -2.97 -15.45 -17.20
C ARG A 176 -1.53 -15.85 -17.54
N VAL A 177 -0.77 -16.31 -16.54
CA VAL A 177 0.61 -16.81 -16.75
C VAL A 177 0.61 -18.03 -17.68
N ASN A 178 -0.26 -19.01 -17.44
CA ASN A 178 -0.34 -20.22 -18.25
C ASN A 178 -0.76 -19.92 -19.71
N ASN A 179 -1.58 -18.91 -19.92
CA ASN A 179 -2.03 -18.46 -21.24
C ASN A 179 -1.09 -17.41 -21.86
N GLN A 180 0.06 -17.13 -21.27
CA GLN A 180 1.04 -16.15 -21.73
C GLN A 180 0.44 -14.76 -22.00
N HIS A 181 -0.52 -14.34 -21.16
CA HIS A 181 -1.17 -13.06 -21.31
C HIS A 181 -0.16 -11.93 -21.12
N SER A 182 -0.24 -10.89 -21.96
CA SER A 182 0.63 -9.72 -21.85
C SER A 182 0.50 -9.07 -20.46
N GLY A 183 1.60 -8.68 -19.87
CA GLY A 183 1.64 -8.20 -18.47
C GLY A 183 1.89 -9.29 -17.41
N PHE A 184 1.74 -10.59 -17.76
CA PHE A 184 1.96 -11.71 -16.83
C PHE A 184 3.13 -12.61 -17.24
N THR A 185 4.03 -12.12 -18.09
CA THR A 185 5.15 -12.90 -18.66
C THR A 185 6.46 -12.72 -17.90
N SER A 186 6.50 -11.87 -16.87
CA SER A 186 7.71 -11.60 -16.11
C SER A 186 8.18 -12.80 -15.28
N LYS A 187 9.46 -12.77 -14.89
CA LYS A 187 10.05 -13.80 -14.03
C LYS A 187 9.36 -13.90 -12.66
N VAL A 188 8.81 -12.78 -12.17
CA VAL A 188 8.11 -12.71 -10.89
C VAL A 188 6.83 -13.52 -10.94
N PHE A 189 6.03 -13.40 -12.00
CA PHE A 189 4.83 -14.20 -12.16
C PHE A 189 5.12 -15.69 -12.34
N ASN A 190 6.23 -16.05 -12.96
CA ASN A 190 6.68 -17.43 -13.02
C ASN A 190 7.02 -17.97 -11.61
N LYS A 191 7.68 -17.16 -10.75
CA LYS A 191 7.90 -17.50 -9.33
C LYS A 191 6.58 -17.63 -8.59
N PHE A 192 5.65 -16.68 -8.78
CA PHE A 192 4.31 -16.73 -8.18
C PHE A 192 3.58 -18.05 -8.48
N VAL A 193 3.55 -18.47 -9.74
CA VAL A 193 2.84 -19.70 -10.15
C VAL A 193 3.54 -20.95 -9.65
N SER A 194 4.86 -20.94 -9.58
CA SER A 194 5.66 -22.12 -9.13
C SER A 194 5.70 -22.26 -7.62
N ASP A 195 5.41 -21.20 -6.86
CA ASP A 195 5.50 -21.26 -5.40
C ASP A 195 4.49 -22.24 -4.77
N PRO A 196 4.94 -23.16 -3.92
CA PRO A 196 4.06 -24.15 -3.27
C PRO A 196 2.98 -23.52 -2.40
N ALA A 197 3.30 -22.40 -1.72
CA ALA A 197 2.37 -21.72 -0.82
C ALA A 197 1.17 -21.11 -1.57
N LEU A 198 1.37 -20.72 -2.82
CA LEU A 198 0.32 -20.14 -3.67
C LEU A 198 -0.45 -21.19 -4.48
N LYS A 199 -0.19 -22.49 -4.31
CA LYS A 199 -0.98 -23.55 -4.94
C LYS A 199 -2.38 -23.62 -4.34
N SER A 200 -3.36 -23.97 -5.18
CA SER A 200 -4.74 -24.19 -4.73
C SER A 200 -4.76 -25.21 -3.56
N LYS A 201 -5.53 -24.89 -2.52
CA LYS A 201 -5.61 -25.70 -1.28
C LYS A 201 -4.27 -25.88 -0.57
N SER A 202 -3.33 -24.95 -0.71
CA SER A 202 -2.15 -24.94 0.13
C SER A 202 -2.53 -24.57 1.57
N ALA A 203 -1.81 -25.12 2.55
CA ALA A 203 -2.06 -24.78 3.95
C ALA A 203 -1.79 -23.29 4.26
N PHE A 204 -0.99 -22.60 3.45
CA PHE A 204 -0.82 -21.15 3.53
C PHE A 204 -2.07 -20.40 3.09
N LEU A 205 -2.66 -20.72 1.94
CA LEU A 205 -3.91 -20.09 1.48
C LEU A 205 -5.09 -20.43 2.39
N GLU A 206 -5.13 -21.63 2.96
CA GLU A 206 -6.13 -22.02 3.95
C GLU A 206 -6.02 -21.14 5.22
N LEU A 207 -4.81 -20.93 5.74
CA LEU A 207 -4.54 -20.04 6.87
C LEU A 207 -5.03 -18.60 6.58
N LEU A 208 -4.69 -18.05 5.41
CA LEU A 208 -5.16 -16.72 5.03
C LEU A 208 -6.68 -16.66 4.87
N ASN A 209 -7.33 -17.71 4.38
CA ASN A 209 -8.78 -17.75 4.23
C ASN A 209 -9.52 -17.84 5.56
N GLN A 210 -8.99 -18.57 6.55
CA GLN A 210 -9.55 -18.62 7.91
C GLN A 210 -9.64 -17.24 8.55
N SER A 211 -8.70 -16.35 8.28
CA SER A 211 -8.72 -14.99 8.83
C SER A 211 -9.87 -14.10 8.32
N HIS A 212 -10.67 -14.56 7.36
CA HIS A 212 -11.77 -13.78 6.76
C HIS A 212 -13.18 -14.29 7.12
N HIS A 213 -13.32 -15.56 7.44
CA HIS A 213 -14.64 -16.20 7.59
C HIS A 213 -15.20 -16.21 9.01
N GLY A 214 -14.66 -15.41 9.94
CA GLY A 214 -15.06 -15.39 11.33
C GLY A 214 -14.47 -16.52 12.17
N ASP A 215 -13.63 -17.36 11.56
CA ASP A 215 -12.89 -18.43 12.22
C ASP A 215 -11.52 -17.95 12.74
N GLU A 216 -11.34 -16.63 12.88
CA GLU A 216 -10.09 -16.02 13.35
C GLU A 216 -9.64 -16.58 14.70
N ASP A 217 -10.60 -16.98 15.54
CA ASP A 217 -10.32 -17.58 16.85
C ASP A 217 -9.61 -18.94 16.77
N GLN A 218 -9.65 -19.61 15.64
CA GLN A 218 -8.96 -20.88 15.42
C GLN A 218 -7.49 -20.70 15.05
N ILE A 219 -7.07 -19.50 14.60
CA ILE A 219 -5.68 -19.22 14.23
C ILE A 219 -4.83 -19.12 15.51
N THR A 220 -3.86 -20.00 15.63
CA THR A 220 -2.92 -20.01 16.76
C THR A 220 -1.58 -19.39 16.37
N TYR A 221 -0.82 -18.96 17.37
CA TYR A 221 0.57 -18.52 17.17
C TYR A 221 1.43 -19.56 16.45
N ASP A 222 1.29 -20.84 16.82
CA ASP A 222 2.08 -21.93 16.25
C ASP A 222 1.74 -22.21 14.77
N ASP A 223 0.48 -22.00 14.37
CA ASP A 223 0.08 -22.14 12.97
C ASP A 223 0.75 -21.10 12.09
N VAL A 224 0.82 -19.86 12.56
CA VAL A 224 1.48 -18.76 11.85
C VAL A 224 3.00 -18.96 11.86
N LEU A 225 3.59 -19.37 12.99
CA LEU A 225 5.02 -19.62 13.11
C LEU A 225 5.49 -20.71 12.12
N LYS A 226 4.72 -21.81 11.99
CA LYS A 226 5.00 -22.90 11.03
C LYS A 226 4.99 -22.42 9.57
N ARG A 227 4.31 -21.31 9.26
CA ARG A 227 4.18 -20.75 7.91
C ARG A 227 4.94 -19.45 7.71
N MET A 228 5.77 -19.04 8.67
CA MET A 228 6.46 -17.75 8.62
C MET A 228 7.34 -17.59 7.36
N ASP A 229 8.03 -18.68 6.96
CA ASP A 229 8.84 -18.66 5.74
C ASP A 229 7.98 -18.49 4.49
N ASP A 230 6.79 -19.11 4.44
CA ASP A 230 5.83 -18.93 3.37
C ASP A 230 5.32 -17.48 3.36
N CYS A 231 4.99 -16.91 4.52
CA CYS A 231 4.54 -15.55 4.66
C CYS A 231 5.58 -14.54 4.12
N LYS A 232 6.84 -14.69 4.53
CA LYS A 232 7.96 -13.83 4.08
C LYS A 232 8.17 -13.94 2.57
N ARG A 233 8.30 -15.16 2.07
CA ARG A 233 8.56 -15.43 0.66
C ARG A 233 7.43 -14.93 -0.25
N VAL A 234 6.18 -15.17 0.13
CA VAL A 234 5.03 -14.68 -0.66
C VAL A 234 4.95 -13.17 -0.62
N SER A 235 5.20 -12.52 0.52
CA SER A 235 5.26 -11.04 0.59
C SER A 235 6.30 -10.49 -0.38
N GLU A 236 7.50 -11.05 -0.43
CA GLU A 236 8.55 -10.64 -1.37
C GLU A 236 8.15 -10.84 -2.84
N ILE A 237 7.48 -11.97 -3.16
CA ILE A 237 6.98 -12.21 -4.52
C ILE A 237 5.95 -11.15 -4.90
N ILE A 238 5.03 -10.81 -4.00
CA ILE A 238 3.98 -9.82 -4.23
C ILE A 238 4.54 -8.39 -4.34
N GLU A 239 5.51 -8.03 -3.53
CA GLU A 239 6.20 -6.72 -3.63
C GLU A 239 6.82 -6.53 -5.01
N ASN A 240 7.53 -7.53 -5.50
CA ASN A 240 8.22 -7.48 -6.78
C ASN A 240 7.28 -7.52 -8.02
N THR A 241 5.97 -7.78 -7.87
CA THR A 241 5.03 -7.74 -9.01
C THR A 241 4.81 -6.34 -9.58
N HIS A 242 5.20 -5.30 -8.86
CA HIS A 242 5.03 -3.89 -9.26
C HIS A 242 6.34 -3.19 -9.66
N GLU A 243 7.48 -3.90 -9.57
CA GLU A 243 8.80 -3.33 -9.88
C GLU A 243 9.27 -3.61 -11.31
N GLU A 244 8.54 -4.44 -12.07
CA GLU A 244 8.81 -4.77 -13.48
C GLU A 244 7.73 -4.16 -14.42
#